data_379c2158f7d5c4a71fb937ed88dbeb30
#
_entry.id   379c2158f7d5c4a71fb937ed88dbeb30
#
_cell.length_a   1.000
_cell.length_b   1.000
_cell.length_c   1.000
_cell.angle_alpha   90.00
_cell.angle_beta   90.00
_cell.angle_gamma   90.00
#
_symmetry.space_group_name_H-M   'P 1'
#
loop_
_entity.id
_entity.type
_entity.pdbx_description
1 polymer ?
#
loop_
_entity_poly.entity_id
_entity_poly.type
_entity_poly.pdbx_seq_one_letter_code
_entity_poly.pdbx_strand_id
1 'polypeptide(L)'
;EGVRVAYTLEQCWHRVPGGTAVSAIEVARAMPVVRADVELLGVSGRHGEDSEVTFDISIDVAGLPISGPLLYETSLRLRQPRVERALNNIDLLHNTSIIPFATNGKMVSTVHDLAFLHHPDFFTRHGNAVFARSLKMLKKRANMLLCSSTATVNDCLEAGFSSDRVRLVPLGVRSERASAEQVAQVRATFNLPSEFILFVGTLEPRKNLSKLVEALREQPDLPPLVIAGADGWGDISVV
;
A
#
# COMPACT_ATOMS: atom_id res chain seq x y z
N GLU A 1 4.97 14.77 26.93
CA GLU A 1 5.18 15.26 25.54
C GLU A 1 4.72 14.16 24.59
N GLY A 2 3.87 14.52 23.62
CA GLY A 2 3.40 13.56 22.61
C GLY A 2 4.49 13.27 21.58
N VAL A 3 4.38 12.13 20.89
CA VAL A 3 5.30 11.74 19.80
C VAL A 3 4.75 12.24 18.47
N ARG A 4 5.54 13.01 17.72
CA ARG A 4 5.17 13.56 16.40
C ARG A 4 5.78 12.72 15.27
N VAL A 5 4.94 12.13 14.46
CA VAL A 5 5.32 11.18 13.42
C VAL A 5 5.01 11.74 12.03
N ALA A 6 6.04 11.99 11.21
CA ALA A 6 5.83 12.18 9.79
C ALA A 6 5.34 10.86 9.17
N TYR A 7 4.17 10.88 8.55
CA TYR A 7 3.47 9.68 8.08
C TYR A 7 3.27 9.76 6.57
N THR A 8 3.92 8.88 5.79
CA THR A 8 3.86 8.98 4.32
C THR A 8 2.52 8.49 3.78
N LEU A 9 1.93 9.26 2.84
CA LEU A 9 0.64 8.96 2.24
C LEU A 9 0.66 9.01 0.70
N GLU A 10 1.84 9.06 0.07
CA GLU A 10 1.99 9.18 -1.39
C GLU A 10 1.19 8.14 -2.18
N GLN A 11 1.06 6.92 -1.65
CA GLN A 11 0.31 5.85 -2.30
C GLN A 11 -1.20 6.14 -2.44
N CYS A 12 -1.74 7.12 -1.68
CA CYS A 12 -3.14 7.52 -1.80
C CYS A 12 -3.43 8.24 -3.14
N TRP A 13 -2.39 8.78 -3.79
CA TRP A 13 -2.45 9.44 -5.10
C TRP A 13 -2.03 8.54 -6.26
N HIS A 14 -1.72 7.27 -6.02
CA HIS A 14 -1.46 6.34 -7.12
C HIS A 14 -2.75 6.10 -7.90
N ARG A 15 -2.62 5.89 -9.21
CA ARG A 15 -3.76 5.57 -10.09
C ARG A 15 -4.60 4.39 -9.56
N VAL A 16 -3.94 3.41 -8.93
CA VAL A 16 -4.58 2.27 -8.24
C VAL A 16 -3.96 2.18 -6.84
N PRO A 17 -4.53 2.85 -5.83
CA PRO A 17 -3.94 2.94 -4.51
C PRO A 17 -3.84 1.60 -3.77
N GLY A 18 -4.84 0.74 -3.94
CA GLY A 18 -4.88 -0.61 -3.39
C GLY A 18 -4.85 -0.70 -1.87
N GLY A 19 -4.59 -1.90 -1.36
CA GLY A 19 -4.60 -2.20 0.08
C GLY A 19 -3.55 -1.44 0.89
N THR A 20 -2.46 -1.02 0.27
CA THR A 20 -1.40 -0.23 0.94
C THR A 20 -1.92 1.14 1.38
N ALA A 21 -2.68 1.82 0.51
CA ALA A 21 -3.29 3.11 0.84
C ALA A 21 -4.40 2.94 1.89
N VAL A 22 -5.28 1.95 1.70
CA VAL A 22 -6.35 1.64 2.67
C VAL A 22 -5.76 1.38 4.05
N SER A 23 -4.73 0.56 4.15
CA SER A 23 -4.04 0.27 5.41
C SER A 23 -3.49 1.54 6.07
N ALA A 24 -2.83 2.41 5.30
CA ALA A 24 -2.27 3.65 5.83
C ALA A 24 -3.35 4.58 6.38
N ILE A 25 -4.47 4.71 5.66
CA ILE A 25 -5.60 5.56 6.06
C ILE A 25 -6.30 5.02 7.31
N GLU A 26 -6.56 3.72 7.37
CA GLU A 26 -7.22 3.12 8.53
C GLU A 26 -6.35 3.20 9.79
N VAL A 27 -5.03 3.08 9.66
CA VAL A 27 -4.11 3.34 10.78
C VAL A 27 -4.14 4.81 11.20
N ALA A 28 -4.12 5.75 10.25
CA ALA A 28 -4.22 7.18 10.56
C ALA A 28 -5.54 7.53 11.29
N ARG A 29 -6.64 6.92 10.87
CA ARG A 29 -7.96 7.09 11.50
C ARG A 29 -8.05 6.50 12.90
N ALA A 30 -7.42 5.34 13.12
CA ALA A 30 -7.45 4.64 14.40
C ALA A 30 -6.48 5.23 15.44
N MET A 31 -5.37 5.81 15.00
CA MET A 31 -4.29 6.26 15.89
C MET A 31 -4.76 7.20 17.01
N PRO A 32 -5.54 8.28 16.76
CA PRO A 32 -5.97 9.18 17.83
C PRO A 32 -6.83 8.49 18.90
N VAL A 33 -7.53 7.42 18.53
CA VAL A 33 -8.40 6.66 19.45
C VAL A 33 -7.59 5.76 20.38
N VAL A 34 -6.54 5.11 19.85
CA VAL A 34 -5.76 4.12 20.61
C VAL A 34 -4.52 4.71 21.27
N ARG A 35 -3.99 5.81 20.74
CA ARG A 35 -2.77 6.49 21.20
C ARG A 35 -2.88 8.01 21.01
N ALA A 36 -3.65 8.66 21.88
CA ALA A 36 -3.83 10.10 21.85
C ALA A 36 -2.53 10.92 22.08
N ASP A 37 -1.47 10.27 22.56
CA ASP A 37 -0.13 10.83 22.72
C ASP A 37 0.71 10.76 21.41
N VAL A 38 0.19 10.19 20.33
CA VAL A 38 0.85 10.11 19.02
C VAL A 38 0.13 10.99 18.01
N GLU A 39 0.81 12.02 17.53
CA GLU A 39 0.34 12.92 16.47
C GLU A 39 0.90 12.43 15.12
N LEU A 40 0.02 12.03 14.20
CA LEU A 40 0.39 11.73 12.83
C LEU A 40 0.29 12.98 11.96
N LEU A 41 1.37 13.32 11.29
CA LEU A 41 1.47 14.42 10.34
C LEU A 41 1.69 13.83 8.94
N GLY A 42 0.69 13.90 8.09
CA GLY A 42 0.74 13.37 6.74
C GLY A 42 1.80 14.06 5.89
N VAL A 43 2.49 13.30 5.04
CA VAL A 43 3.42 13.84 4.05
C VAL A 43 3.31 13.08 2.74
N SER A 44 3.27 13.83 1.63
CA SER A 44 3.24 13.31 0.26
C SER A 44 4.14 14.13 -0.66
N GLY A 45 4.23 13.77 -1.91
CA GLY A 45 4.74 14.64 -2.96
C GLY A 45 3.80 15.80 -3.26
N ARG A 46 4.18 16.65 -4.19
CA ARG A 46 3.32 17.71 -4.70
C ARG A 46 2.30 17.10 -5.67
N HIS A 47 1.03 17.31 -5.39
CA HIS A 47 -0.10 16.98 -6.25
C HIS A 47 -0.77 18.26 -6.72
N GLY A 48 -1.37 18.26 -7.92
CA GLY A 48 -2.17 19.38 -8.43
C GLY A 48 -3.49 19.50 -7.69
N GLU A 49 -4.11 20.68 -7.75
CA GLU A 49 -5.44 20.93 -7.14
C GLU A 49 -6.53 20.00 -7.69
N ASP A 50 -6.39 19.56 -8.95
CA ASP A 50 -7.29 18.62 -9.61
C ASP A 50 -6.98 17.14 -9.32
N SER A 51 -6.00 16.86 -8.48
CA SER A 51 -5.64 15.48 -8.10
C SER A 51 -6.64 14.94 -7.09
N GLU A 52 -7.69 14.30 -7.56
CA GLU A 52 -8.67 13.66 -6.69
C GLU A 52 -8.04 12.51 -5.90
N VAL A 53 -8.11 12.61 -4.58
CA VAL A 53 -7.84 11.48 -3.67
C VAL A 53 -9.14 10.77 -3.43
N THR A 54 -9.19 9.49 -3.78
CA THR A 54 -10.39 8.65 -3.63
C THR A 54 -10.77 8.41 -2.16
N PHE A 55 -9.89 8.78 -1.23
CA PHE A 55 -10.01 8.47 0.19
C PHE A 55 -10.24 9.72 1.02
N ASP A 56 -11.06 9.58 2.05
CA ASP A 56 -11.16 10.56 3.13
C ASP A 56 -9.94 10.41 4.05
N ILE A 57 -8.98 11.32 3.89
CA ILE A 57 -7.75 11.37 4.70
C ILE A 57 -8.03 12.18 5.96
N SER A 58 -8.02 11.52 7.11
CA SER A 58 -8.41 12.10 8.42
C SER A 58 -7.33 12.95 9.09
N ILE A 59 -6.17 13.15 8.45
CA ILE A 59 -5.05 13.95 8.97
C ILE A 59 -4.58 14.95 7.92
N ASP A 60 -4.01 16.07 8.38
CA ASP A 60 -3.42 17.07 7.49
C ASP A 60 -2.21 16.49 6.75
N VAL A 61 -2.09 16.80 5.45
CA VAL A 61 -1.01 16.31 4.59
C VAL A 61 -0.19 17.46 4.02
N ALA A 62 1.08 17.52 4.38
CA ALA A 62 2.02 18.46 3.83
C ALA A 62 2.67 17.95 2.54
N GLY A 63 2.73 18.80 1.52
CA GLY A 63 3.34 18.46 0.22
C GLY A 63 4.84 18.76 0.18
N LEU A 64 5.64 17.80 -0.22
CA LEU A 64 7.03 18.01 -0.63
C LEU A 64 7.08 18.65 -2.04
N PRO A 65 8.12 19.41 -2.38
CA PRO A 65 8.14 20.22 -3.61
C PRO A 65 8.28 19.44 -4.91
N ILE A 66 8.29 18.10 -4.87
CA ILE A 66 8.51 17.19 -6.01
C ILE A 66 7.32 16.23 -6.09
N SER A 67 6.86 15.94 -7.31
CA SER A 67 5.77 14.98 -7.55
C SER A 67 6.21 13.51 -7.36
N GLY A 68 5.25 12.62 -7.13
CA GLY A 68 5.41 11.24 -6.68
C GLY A 68 6.50 10.40 -7.31
N PRO A 69 6.49 10.10 -8.62
CA PRO A 69 7.51 9.23 -9.21
C PRO A 69 8.93 9.80 -9.09
N LEU A 70 9.07 11.12 -9.26
CA LEU A 70 10.35 11.81 -9.11
C LEU A 70 10.78 11.87 -7.62
N LEU A 71 9.82 12.01 -6.72
CA LEU A 71 10.07 11.98 -5.28
C LEU A 71 10.69 10.65 -4.84
N TYR A 72 10.17 9.53 -5.32
CA TYR A 72 10.73 8.21 -5.02
C TYR A 72 12.18 8.10 -5.50
N GLU A 73 12.45 8.48 -6.75
CA GLU A 73 13.81 8.41 -7.31
C GLU A 73 14.79 9.33 -6.58
N THR A 74 14.39 10.57 -6.28
CA THR A 74 15.26 11.52 -5.58
C THR A 74 15.48 11.15 -4.11
N SER A 75 14.45 10.63 -3.43
CA SER A 75 14.57 10.11 -2.07
C SER A 75 15.57 8.95 -2.01
N LEU A 76 15.49 8.00 -2.95
CA LEU A 76 16.34 6.82 -2.98
C LEU A 76 17.79 7.11 -3.41
N ARG A 77 18.01 8.04 -4.34
CA ARG A 77 19.33 8.31 -4.92
C ARG A 77 20.05 9.45 -4.22
N LEU A 78 19.32 10.54 -3.94
CA LEU A 78 19.88 11.80 -3.43
C LEU A 78 19.55 12.04 -1.96
N ARG A 79 18.66 11.26 -1.37
CA ARG A 79 18.10 11.47 -0.03
C ARG A 79 17.51 12.88 0.12
N GLN A 80 16.75 13.31 -0.91
CA GLN A 80 16.09 14.60 -1.01
C GLN A 80 14.75 14.48 -1.77
N PRO A 81 13.79 15.37 -1.53
CA PRO A 81 13.73 16.28 -0.38
C PRO A 81 13.53 15.49 0.91
N ARG A 82 13.99 16.04 2.02
CA ARG A 82 13.72 15.45 3.33
C ARG A 82 12.36 15.92 3.84
N VAL A 83 11.69 15.06 4.62
CA VAL A 83 10.36 15.36 5.20
C VAL A 83 10.39 16.58 6.11
N GLU A 84 11.53 16.88 6.73
CA GLU A 84 11.74 18.05 7.57
C GLU A 84 11.64 19.39 6.80
N ARG A 85 11.56 19.37 5.48
CA ARG A 85 11.26 20.57 4.68
C ARG A 85 9.78 20.96 4.71
N ALA A 86 8.91 19.99 4.90
CA ALA A 86 7.46 20.20 4.95
C ALA A 86 6.91 20.16 6.37
N LEU A 87 7.57 19.43 7.27
CA LEU A 87 7.13 19.19 8.63
C LEU A 87 8.25 19.55 9.63
N ASN A 88 7.91 20.38 10.60
CA ASN A 88 8.83 20.78 11.66
C ASN A 88 8.62 19.91 12.92
N ASN A 89 9.68 19.73 13.71
CA ASN A 89 9.61 19.07 15.02
C ASN A 89 9.00 17.68 14.98
N ILE A 90 9.48 16.82 14.08
CA ILE A 90 9.11 15.42 14.02
C ILE A 90 10.12 14.57 14.79
N ASP A 91 9.64 13.56 15.51
CA ASP A 91 10.46 12.62 16.27
C ASP A 91 10.93 11.45 15.40
N LEU A 92 10.08 11.05 14.44
CA LEU A 92 10.39 9.97 13.50
C LEU A 92 9.60 10.10 12.20
N LEU A 93 10.11 9.44 11.16
CA LEU A 93 9.41 9.19 9.90
C LEU A 93 8.86 7.76 9.90
N HIS A 94 7.57 7.59 9.66
CA HIS A 94 6.96 6.30 9.35
C HIS A 94 6.61 6.24 7.87
N ASN A 95 7.37 5.46 7.12
CA ASN A 95 7.02 5.12 5.74
C ASN A 95 5.96 4.00 5.75
N THR A 96 4.82 4.27 5.19
CA THR A 96 3.68 3.35 5.14
C THR A 96 3.78 2.33 4.00
N SER A 97 4.91 2.35 3.29
CA SER A 97 5.27 1.39 2.24
C SER A 97 6.75 1.07 2.27
N ILE A 98 7.17 0.13 1.44
CA ILE A 98 8.58 -0.24 1.27
C ILE A 98 9.44 0.87 0.66
N ILE A 99 8.85 1.86 -0.03
CA ILE A 99 9.61 2.96 -0.67
C ILE A 99 9.77 4.10 0.34
N PRO A 100 10.97 4.32 0.91
CA PRO A 100 11.15 5.30 1.96
C PRO A 100 11.32 6.71 1.41
N PHE A 101 10.73 7.67 2.11
CA PHE A 101 11.09 9.07 1.98
C PHE A 101 12.38 9.38 2.72
N ALA A 102 13.01 10.50 2.39
CA ALA A 102 14.24 10.92 3.01
C ALA A 102 13.99 11.64 4.35
N THR A 103 14.79 11.34 5.36
CA THR A 103 14.83 12.01 6.66
C THR A 103 16.24 12.03 7.22
N ASN A 104 16.53 12.96 8.11
CA ASN A 104 17.72 12.95 8.98
C ASN A 104 17.48 12.17 10.28
N GLY A 105 16.22 12.05 10.68
CA GLY A 105 15.78 11.47 11.94
C GLY A 105 15.65 9.95 11.92
N LYS A 106 14.97 9.44 12.92
CA LYS A 106 14.60 8.02 13.03
C LYS A 106 13.63 7.64 11.92
N MET A 107 13.72 6.39 11.46
CA MET A 107 12.90 5.87 10.36
C MET A 107 12.30 4.52 10.74
N VAL A 108 11.00 4.42 10.60
CA VAL A 108 10.24 3.16 10.64
C VAL A 108 9.60 2.96 9.28
N SER A 109 9.47 1.72 8.80
CA SER A 109 8.80 1.43 7.54
C SER A 109 7.89 0.23 7.66
N THR A 110 6.68 0.34 7.13
CA THR A 110 5.80 -0.81 6.93
C THR A 110 6.23 -1.54 5.66
N VAL A 111 6.41 -2.85 5.78
CA VAL A 111 6.68 -3.76 4.67
C VAL A 111 5.49 -4.71 4.53
N HIS A 112 4.73 -4.54 3.47
CA HIS A 112 3.54 -5.36 3.22
C HIS A 112 3.91 -6.74 2.69
N ASP A 113 4.82 -6.79 1.73
CA ASP A 113 5.43 -8.02 1.21
C ASP A 113 6.80 -7.73 0.55
N LEU A 114 7.53 -8.77 0.24
CA LEU A 114 8.74 -8.75 -0.58
C LEU A 114 8.60 -9.66 -1.81
N ALA A 115 7.39 -9.78 -2.35
CA ALA A 115 7.07 -10.68 -3.46
C ALA A 115 7.96 -10.47 -4.69
N PHE A 116 8.49 -9.26 -4.90
CA PHE A 116 9.40 -8.96 -5.99
C PHE A 116 10.74 -9.72 -5.91
N LEU A 117 11.13 -10.21 -4.72
CA LEU A 117 12.31 -11.05 -4.55
C LEU A 117 12.09 -12.48 -5.06
N HIS A 118 10.88 -13.00 -4.88
CA HIS A 118 10.52 -14.37 -5.24
C HIS A 118 9.97 -14.45 -6.67
N HIS A 119 9.25 -13.42 -7.10
CA HIS A 119 8.53 -13.37 -8.38
C HIS A 119 8.79 -12.05 -9.12
N PRO A 120 10.03 -11.76 -9.52
CA PRO A 120 10.37 -10.50 -10.20
C PRO A 120 9.61 -10.29 -11.51
N ASP A 121 9.18 -11.38 -12.17
CA ASP A 121 8.44 -11.34 -13.43
C ASP A 121 7.02 -10.76 -13.27
N PHE A 122 6.48 -10.71 -12.06
CA PHE A 122 5.20 -10.07 -11.78
C PHE A 122 5.28 -8.55 -11.68
N PHE A 123 6.48 -7.99 -11.75
CA PHE A 123 6.73 -6.57 -11.62
C PHE A 123 7.46 -6.02 -12.84
N THR A 124 7.33 -4.73 -13.10
CA THR A 124 8.11 -4.09 -14.16
C THR A 124 9.59 -4.04 -13.80
N ARG A 125 10.46 -3.98 -14.80
CA ARG A 125 11.92 -3.80 -14.58
C ARG A 125 12.23 -2.56 -13.73
N HIS A 126 11.51 -1.47 -13.98
CA HIS A 126 11.64 -0.24 -13.20
C HIS A 126 11.20 -0.46 -11.74
N GLY A 127 10.03 -1.07 -11.52
CA GLY A 127 9.51 -1.41 -10.20
C GLY A 127 10.49 -2.25 -9.39
N ASN A 128 11.00 -3.34 -9.97
CA ASN A 128 12.01 -4.19 -9.32
C ASN A 128 13.26 -3.40 -8.92
N ALA A 129 13.75 -2.50 -9.79
CA ALA A 129 14.91 -1.67 -9.49
C ALA A 129 14.63 -0.65 -8.38
N VAL A 130 13.43 -0.08 -8.31
CA VAL A 130 12.99 0.81 -7.22
C VAL A 130 12.93 0.03 -5.91
N PHE A 131 12.27 -1.13 -5.87
CA PHE A 131 12.14 -1.95 -4.66
C PHE A 131 13.50 -2.45 -4.15
N ALA A 132 14.38 -2.89 -5.03
CA ALA A 132 15.74 -3.31 -4.64
C ALA A 132 16.54 -2.16 -4.01
N ARG A 133 16.44 -0.94 -4.56
CA ARG A 133 17.08 0.25 -3.98
C ARG A 133 16.44 0.62 -2.63
N SER A 134 15.11 0.53 -2.54
CA SER A 134 14.37 0.77 -1.30
C SER A 134 14.83 -0.17 -0.20
N LEU A 135 14.89 -1.46 -0.48
CA LEU A 135 15.37 -2.47 0.47
C LEU A 135 16.80 -2.20 0.94
N LYS A 136 17.69 -1.84 0.02
CA LYS A 136 19.08 -1.44 0.34
C LYS A 136 19.12 -0.20 1.24
N MET A 137 18.26 0.79 0.98
CA MET A 137 18.17 1.99 1.81
C MET A 137 17.63 1.67 3.20
N LEU A 138 16.56 0.87 3.30
CA LEU A 138 15.96 0.45 4.57
C LEU A 138 16.95 -0.35 5.43
N LYS A 139 17.76 -1.24 4.84
CA LYS A 139 18.82 -1.94 5.57
C LYS A 139 19.80 -1.00 6.27
N LYS A 140 20.13 0.11 5.61
CA LYS A 140 21.09 1.08 6.13
C LYS A 140 20.47 2.07 7.10
N ARG A 141 19.20 2.40 6.96
CA ARG A 141 18.61 3.59 7.59
C ARG A 141 17.41 3.31 8.49
N ALA A 142 16.60 2.28 8.21
CA ALA A 142 15.42 2.02 9.03
C ALA A 142 15.82 1.54 10.43
N ASN A 143 15.28 2.16 11.45
CA ASN A 143 15.42 1.72 12.82
C ASN A 143 14.56 0.50 13.10
N MET A 144 13.41 0.40 12.41
CA MET A 144 12.48 -0.73 12.55
C MET A 144 11.67 -0.95 11.27
N LEU A 145 11.36 -2.22 10.99
CA LEU A 145 10.41 -2.64 9.98
C LEU A 145 9.17 -3.23 10.66
N LEU A 146 8.00 -2.81 10.20
CA LEU A 146 6.70 -3.35 10.60
C LEU A 146 6.19 -4.24 9.47
N CYS A 147 6.18 -5.55 9.69
CA CYS A 147 5.82 -6.53 8.66
C CYS A 147 4.38 -6.99 8.86
N SER A 148 3.59 -7.00 7.80
CA SER A 148 2.16 -7.33 7.85
C SER A 148 1.85 -8.81 8.07
N SER A 149 2.83 -9.69 7.86
CA SER A 149 2.66 -11.13 7.99
C SER A 149 3.96 -11.82 8.46
N THR A 150 3.82 -13.04 8.98
CA THR A 150 4.98 -13.88 9.32
C THR A 150 5.82 -14.21 8.09
N ALA A 151 5.22 -14.41 6.93
CA ALA A 151 5.96 -14.59 5.68
C ALA A 151 6.85 -13.38 5.38
N THR A 152 6.32 -12.17 5.50
CA THR A 152 7.09 -10.93 5.30
C THR A 152 8.21 -10.76 6.35
N VAL A 153 7.98 -11.20 7.60
CA VAL A 153 9.05 -11.23 8.62
C VAL A 153 10.19 -12.14 8.16
N ASN A 154 9.87 -13.35 7.73
CA ASN A 154 10.86 -14.32 7.25
C ASN A 154 11.63 -13.78 6.05
N ASP A 155 10.94 -13.24 5.05
CA ASP A 155 11.57 -12.60 3.88
C ASP A 155 12.53 -11.47 4.29
N CYS A 156 12.15 -10.65 5.27
CA CYS A 156 13.04 -9.59 5.79
C CYS A 156 14.30 -10.17 6.46
N LEU A 157 14.14 -11.23 7.25
CA LEU A 157 15.28 -11.90 7.89
C LEU A 157 16.20 -12.54 6.85
N GLU A 158 15.66 -13.25 5.87
CA GLU A 158 16.40 -13.84 4.74
C GLU A 158 17.08 -12.77 3.90
N ALA A 159 16.42 -11.62 3.69
CA ALA A 159 17.04 -10.47 3.06
C ALA A 159 18.15 -9.83 3.91
N GLY A 160 18.41 -10.31 5.13
CA GLY A 160 19.52 -9.93 6.02
C GLY A 160 19.23 -8.69 6.88
N PHE A 161 17.97 -8.47 7.27
CA PHE A 161 17.66 -7.57 8.38
C PHE A 161 17.86 -8.30 9.71
N SER A 162 18.29 -7.56 10.72
CA SER A 162 18.47 -8.10 12.08
C SER A 162 17.09 -8.26 12.76
N SER A 163 16.90 -9.34 13.51
CA SER A 163 15.62 -9.70 14.15
C SER A 163 15.15 -8.68 15.20
N ASP A 164 16.07 -7.94 15.81
CA ASP A 164 15.74 -6.86 16.75
C ASP A 164 15.08 -5.66 16.05
N ARG A 165 15.23 -5.54 14.72
CA ARG A 165 14.67 -4.46 13.89
C ARG A 165 13.42 -4.85 13.13
N VAL A 166 12.93 -6.08 13.23
CA VAL A 166 11.75 -6.56 12.51
C VAL A 166 10.65 -6.89 13.51
N ARG A 167 9.44 -6.40 13.27
CA ARG A 167 8.27 -6.67 14.12
C ARG A 167 7.07 -7.09 13.25
N LEU A 168 6.40 -8.15 13.69
CA LEU A 168 5.13 -8.55 13.11
C LEU A 168 4.04 -7.59 13.60
N VAL A 169 3.37 -6.92 12.66
CA VAL A 169 2.22 -6.05 12.92
C VAL A 169 1.15 -6.38 11.87
N PRO A 170 0.29 -7.37 12.12
CA PRO A 170 -0.76 -7.76 11.20
C PRO A 170 -1.69 -6.59 10.89
N LEU A 171 -2.15 -6.52 9.64
CA LEU A 171 -3.12 -5.51 9.24
C LEU A 171 -4.48 -5.79 9.86
N GLY A 172 -5.12 -4.74 10.36
CA GLY A 172 -6.51 -4.80 10.77
C GLY A 172 -7.45 -4.85 9.57
N VAL A 173 -8.65 -5.36 9.79
CA VAL A 173 -9.72 -5.36 8.80
C VAL A 173 -10.93 -4.67 9.41
N ARG A 174 -11.43 -3.61 8.74
CA ARG A 174 -12.74 -3.06 9.03
C ARG A 174 -13.76 -3.84 8.23
N SER A 175 -14.63 -4.57 8.91
CA SER A 175 -15.68 -5.35 8.28
C SER A 175 -17.04 -4.87 8.78
N GLU A 176 -17.74 -4.17 7.91
CA GLU A 176 -19.13 -3.80 8.12
C GLU A 176 -20.02 -4.69 7.24
N ARG A 177 -21.04 -5.28 7.84
CA ARG A 177 -21.98 -6.09 7.08
C ARG A 177 -22.91 -5.15 6.31
N ALA A 178 -22.96 -5.32 4.98
CA ALA A 178 -23.89 -4.56 4.16
C ALA A 178 -25.35 -4.86 4.54
N SER A 179 -26.22 -3.83 4.49
CA SER A 179 -27.65 -4.02 4.70
C SER A 179 -28.30 -4.76 3.52
N ALA A 180 -29.47 -5.33 3.74
CA ALA A 180 -30.21 -6.02 2.68
C ALA A 180 -30.53 -5.09 1.50
N GLU A 181 -30.81 -3.82 1.79
CA GLU A 181 -31.10 -2.77 0.78
C GLU A 181 -29.85 -2.47 -0.07
N GLN A 182 -28.67 -2.33 0.56
CA GLN A 182 -27.41 -2.11 -0.15
C GLN A 182 -27.09 -3.29 -1.07
N VAL A 183 -27.29 -4.53 -0.57
CA VAL A 183 -27.08 -5.74 -1.36
C VAL A 183 -28.04 -5.77 -2.55
N ALA A 184 -29.33 -5.47 -2.34
CA ALA A 184 -30.34 -5.45 -3.42
C ALA A 184 -30.00 -4.38 -4.45
N GLN A 185 -29.59 -3.18 -4.05
CA GLN A 185 -29.19 -2.10 -4.93
C GLN A 185 -27.98 -2.51 -5.81
N VAL A 186 -26.93 -3.08 -5.24
CA VAL A 186 -25.74 -3.52 -5.99
C VAL A 186 -26.12 -4.61 -7.00
N ARG A 187 -26.94 -5.59 -6.58
CA ARG A 187 -27.43 -6.65 -7.47
C ARG A 187 -28.20 -6.09 -8.65
N ALA A 188 -29.08 -5.12 -8.42
CA ALA A 188 -29.86 -4.47 -9.49
C ALA A 188 -28.98 -3.61 -10.41
N THR A 189 -28.06 -2.80 -9.84
CA THR A 189 -27.16 -1.91 -10.61
C THR A 189 -26.27 -2.66 -11.59
N PHE A 190 -25.75 -3.82 -11.18
CA PHE A 190 -24.81 -4.62 -11.99
C PHE A 190 -25.48 -5.85 -12.63
N ASN A 191 -26.81 -5.98 -12.52
CA ASN A 191 -27.56 -7.14 -13.02
C ASN A 191 -26.92 -8.47 -12.62
N LEU A 192 -26.56 -8.60 -11.34
CA LEU A 192 -25.83 -9.78 -10.86
C LEU A 192 -26.70 -11.03 -10.84
N PRO A 193 -26.15 -12.19 -11.24
CA PRO A 193 -26.83 -13.48 -11.14
C PRO A 193 -27.22 -13.81 -9.68
N SER A 194 -28.19 -14.72 -9.51
CA SER A 194 -28.58 -15.19 -8.17
C SER A 194 -27.41 -15.81 -7.43
N GLU A 195 -26.61 -16.62 -8.14
CA GLU A 195 -25.38 -17.27 -7.70
C GLU A 195 -24.23 -16.88 -8.62
N PHE A 196 -23.06 -16.63 -8.08
CA PHE A 196 -21.85 -16.32 -8.84
C PHE A 196 -20.59 -16.61 -8.03
N ILE A 197 -19.50 -16.83 -8.73
CA ILE A 197 -18.14 -16.85 -8.17
C ILE A 197 -17.62 -15.42 -8.20
N LEU A 198 -17.16 -14.89 -7.08
CA LEU A 198 -16.65 -13.51 -7.00
C LEU A 198 -15.12 -13.51 -6.94
N PHE A 199 -14.50 -12.83 -7.90
CA PHE A 199 -13.11 -12.42 -7.84
C PHE A 199 -13.03 -10.94 -7.45
N VAL A 200 -12.23 -10.61 -6.43
CA VAL A 200 -12.00 -9.23 -5.99
C VAL A 200 -10.50 -8.91 -6.05
N GLY A 201 -10.14 -7.88 -6.79
CA GLY A 201 -8.76 -7.40 -6.85
C GLY A 201 -8.42 -6.70 -8.16
N THR A 202 -7.33 -5.93 -8.13
CA THR A 202 -6.76 -5.34 -9.34
C THR A 202 -6.42 -6.42 -10.36
N LEU A 203 -6.68 -6.15 -11.63
CA LEU A 203 -6.38 -7.05 -12.73
C LEU A 203 -4.87 -7.01 -13.02
N GLU A 204 -4.12 -7.91 -12.39
CA GLU A 204 -2.67 -8.00 -12.50
C GLU A 204 -2.21 -9.47 -12.56
N PRO A 205 -1.05 -9.77 -13.21
CA PRO A 205 -0.58 -11.16 -13.38
C PRO A 205 -0.45 -11.93 -12.05
N ARG A 206 -0.04 -11.27 -10.98
CA ARG A 206 0.13 -11.86 -9.65
C ARG A 206 -1.16 -12.43 -9.06
N LYS A 207 -2.32 -11.93 -9.47
CA LYS A 207 -3.64 -12.41 -9.01
C LYS A 207 -4.12 -13.65 -9.76
N ASN A 208 -3.43 -14.03 -10.83
CA ASN A 208 -3.64 -15.27 -11.59
C ASN A 208 -5.08 -15.47 -12.08
N LEU A 209 -5.76 -14.37 -12.47
CA LEU A 209 -7.14 -14.41 -12.97
C LEU A 209 -7.28 -15.28 -14.21
N SER A 210 -6.28 -15.31 -15.10
CA SER A 210 -6.27 -16.14 -16.30
C SER A 210 -6.46 -17.62 -15.98
N LYS A 211 -5.76 -18.12 -14.95
CA LYS A 211 -5.92 -19.53 -14.53
C LYS A 211 -7.29 -19.82 -13.92
N LEU A 212 -7.88 -18.86 -13.21
CA LEU A 212 -9.24 -18.99 -12.71
C LEU A 212 -10.23 -19.12 -13.88
N VAL A 213 -10.12 -18.24 -14.87
CA VAL A 213 -11.01 -18.27 -16.05
C VAL A 213 -10.81 -19.56 -16.86
N GLU A 214 -9.58 -20.01 -17.06
CA GLU A 214 -9.25 -21.28 -17.71
C GLU A 214 -9.93 -22.46 -16.98
N ALA A 215 -9.79 -22.53 -15.66
CA ALA A 215 -10.41 -23.60 -14.86
C ALA A 215 -11.96 -23.56 -14.91
N LEU A 216 -12.56 -22.35 -14.93
CA LEU A 216 -14.02 -22.23 -15.04
C LEU A 216 -14.55 -22.61 -16.42
N ARG A 217 -13.79 -22.40 -17.49
CA ARG A 217 -14.17 -22.84 -18.85
C ARG A 217 -14.25 -24.37 -18.97
N GLU A 218 -13.48 -25.09 -18.16
CA GLU A 218 -13.54 -26.58 -18.11
C GLU A 218 -14.74 -27.08 -17.29
N GLN A 219 -15.47 -26.23 -16.61
CA GLN A 219 -16.56 -26.56 -15.70
C GLN A 219 -17.82 -25.70 -16.01
N PRO A 220 -18.51 -25.96 -17.13
CA PRO A 220 -19.62 -25.11 -17.60
C PRO A 220 -20.85 -25.09 -16.67
N ASP A 221 -20.95 -26.04 -15.75
CA ASP A 221 -22.06 -26.12 -14.78
C ASP A 221 -21.84 -25.24 -13.55
N LEU A 222 -20.66 -24.61 -13.41
CA LEU A 222 -20.39 -23.69 -12.30
C LEU A 222 -21.09 -22.33 -12.51
N PRO A 223 -21.43 -21.64 -11.40
CA PRO A 223 -21.96 -20.28 -11.48
C PRO A 223 -21.02 -19.33 -12.24
N PRO A 224 -21.56 -18.29 -12.90
CA PRO A 224 -20.75 -17.36 -13.67
C PRO A 224 -19.76 -16.59 -12.78
N LEU A 225 -18.64 -16.19 -13.37
CA LEU A 225 -17.62 -15.38 -12.70
C LEU A 225 -18.01 -13.91 -12.76
N VAL A 226 -18.02 -13.26 -11.61
CA VAL A 226 -18.13 -11.81 -11.45
C VAL A 226 -16.76 -11.28 -11.01
N ILE A 227 -16.24 -10.31 -11.75
CA ILE A 227 -14.93 -9.70 -11.48
C ILE A 227 -15.15 -8.28 -10.95
N ALA A 228 -14.66 -7.98 -9.76
CA ALA A 228 -14.70 -6.66 -9.14
C ALA A 228 -13.29 -6.16 -8.86
N GLY A 229 -12.88 -5.08 -9.56
CA GLY A 229 -11.56 -4.49 -9.38
C GLY A 229 -11.20 -3.49 -10.47
N ALA A 230 -10.13 -2.74 -10.22
CA ALA A 230 -9.61 -1.79 -11.19
C ALA A 230 -8.71 -2.47 -12.24
N ASP A 231 -8.58 -1.83 -13.39
CA ASP A 231 -7.59 -2.21 -14.39
C ASP A 231 -6.19 -2.05 -13.82
N GLY A 232 -5.38 -3.08 -13.96
CA GLY A 232 -3.99 -3.12 -13.52
C GLY A 232 -3.00 -3.05 -14.67
N TRP A 233 -2.06 -3.99 -14.69
CA TRP A 233 -1.02 -4.09 -15.72
C TRP A 233 -0.84 -5.54 -16.18
N GLY A 234 -0.18 -5.70 -17.34
CA GLY A 234 0.06 -7.00 -17.96
C GLY A 234 -1.02 -7.36 -18.98
N ASP A 235 -0.79 -8.47 -19.67
CA ASP A 235 -1.75 -9.01 -20.62
C ASP A 235 -2.87 -9.75 -19.87
N ILE A 236 -4.05 -9.13 -19.81
CA ILE A 236 -5.25 -9.68 -19.18
C ILE A 236 -6.29 -10.01 -20.27
N SER A 237 -5.84 -10.48 -21.41
CA SER A 237 -6.70 -10.94 -22.50
C SER A 237 -7.52 -12.18 -22.11
N VAL A 238 -8.33 -12.05 -21.06
CA VAL A 238 -9.13 -13.14 -20.50
C VAL A 238 -10.62 -12.88 -20.68
N VAL A 239 -10.98 -11.71 -21.17
CA VAL A 239 -12.37 -11.29 -21.38
C VAL A 239 -12.60 -11.02 -22.85
#